data_14471a43358f2f6e09b30d7f938a20b3
#
_entry.id   14471a43358f2f6e09b30d7f938a20b3
#
_cell.length_a   1.000
_cell.length_b   1.000
_cell.length_c   1.000
_cell.angle_alpha   90.00
_cell.angle_beta   90.00
_cell.angle_gamma   90.00
#
_symmetry.space_group_name_H-M   'P 1'
#
loop_
_entity.id
_entity.type
_entity.pdbx_description
1 polymer ?
#
loop_
_entity_poly.entity_id
_entity_poly.type
_entity_poly.pdbx_seq_one_letter_code
_entity_poly.pdbx_strand_id
1 'polypeptide(L)'
;MKKNIISFLLSGVLVMSLVSCTNKADKKVEEPKTKTQVEEKKIEGEWAKNYSKEEVTKYNNEILTKIEELTQIFELEYEKKEVVKEENGETVNSNYIYVDNLNPEPNRLESMDYRFKIYGSDMSKGQLVLRIGFNLDKKTIKEDGSFDFKETSIASYSEAMTGVEDRDYTELNKQIYDIVNSDKSEGTIENNLNGLLETISIKDNILLYKLETKKYDFKK
;
A
#
# COMPACT_ATOMS: atom_id res chain seq x y z
N MET A 1 -23.30 29.45 6.88
CA MET A 1 -23.60 28.14 6.28
C MET A 1 -22.70 27.11 6.94
N LYS A 2 -23.25 26.13 7.64
CA LYS A 2 -22.49 25.12 8.39
C LYS A 2 -22.09 24.00 7.42
N LYS A 3 -20.78 23.81 7.18
CA LYS A 3 -20.27 22.66 6.41
C LYS A 3 -20.17 21.46 7.32
N ASN A 4 -20.97 20.43 7.06
CA ASN A 4 -20.88 19.15 7.75
C ASN A 4 -19.69 18.38 7.18
N ILE A 5 -18.69 18.14 8.02
CA ILE A 5 -17.56 17.26 7.71
C ILE A 5 -18.04 15.83 7.97
N ILE A 6 -18.21 15.05 6.92
CA ILE A 6 -18.51 13.63 7.03
C ILE A 6 -17.17 12.88 7.23
N SER A 7 -16.97 12.42 8.46
CA SER A 7 -15.83 11.58 8.82
C SER A 7 -16.09 10.15 8.37
N PHE A 8 -15.40 9.67 7.34
CA PHE A 8 -15.42 8.26 6.96
C PHE A 8 -14.52 7.45 7.89
N LEU A 9 -15.15 6.75 8.83
CA LEU A 9 -14.52 5.70 9.64
C LEU A 9 -14.48 4.40 8.82
N LEU A 10 -13.32 4.04 8.30
CA LEU A 10 -13.10 2.69 7.76
C LEU A 10 -12.88 1.75 8.94
N SER A 11 -13.97 1.11 9.37
CA SER A 11 -13.99 0.08 10.41
C SER A 11 -13.43 -1.24 9.88
N GLY A 12 -12.54 -1.82 10.69
CA GLY A 12 -11.86 -3.07 10.43
C GLY A 12 -12.83 -4.26 10.26
N VAL A 13 -12.43 -5.18 9.42
CA VAL A 13 -13.10 -6.47 9.23
C VAL A 13 -12.91 -7.32 10.49
N LEU A 14 -13.98 -7.49 11.25
CA LEU A 14 -14.06 -8.40 12.39
C LEU A 14 -14.41 -9.80 11.85
N VAL A 15 -13.46 -10.71 11.87
CA VAL A 15 -13.74 -12.13 11.60
C VAL A 15 -14.39 -12.72 12.85
N MET A 16 -15.70 -12.88 12.83
CA MET A 16 -16.41 -13.65 13.87
C MET A 16 -16.36 -15.14 13.53
N SER A 17 -15.56 -15.89 14.28
CA SER A 17 -15.65 -17.35 14.35
C SER A 17 -16.82 -17.75 15.23
N LEU A 18 -17.88 -18.27 14.62
CA LEU A 18 -18.99 -18.92 15.34
C LEU A 18 -18.52 -20.29 15.81
N VAL A 19 -18.30 -20.43 17.11
CA VAL A 19 -18.17 -21.73 17.77
C VAL A 19 -19.58 -22.26 18.07
N SER A 20 -20.01 -23.27 17.33
CA SER A 20 -21.23 -24.03 17.65
C SER A 20 -20.83 -25.28 18.44
N CYS A 21 -21.20 -25.30 19.72
CA CYS A 21 -21.13 -26.51 20.56
C CYS A 21 -22.33 -27.37 20.31
N THR A 22 -22.13 -28.59 19.79
CA THR A 22 -23.07 -29.73 20.07
C THR A 22 -22.26 -30.99 20.31
N ASN A 23 -22.58 -31.65 21.45
CA ASN A 23 -22.03 -32.92 21.94
C ASN A 23 -22.46 -34.12 21.09
N LYS A 24 -21.57 -35.01 20.74
CA LYS A 24 -21.43 -36.42 21.17
C LYS A 24 -20.66 -37.28 20.15
N ALA A 25 -19.81 -38.13 20.76
CA ALA A 25 -19.35 -39.47 20.33
C ALA A 25 -18.15 -39.56 19.36
N ASP A 26 -17.02 -39.93 19.95
CA ASP A 26 -15.89 -40.74 19.48
C ASP A 26 -15.85 -41.20 18.03
N LYS A 27 -14.92 -40.58 17.26
CA LYS A 27 -14.07 -41.30 16.31
C LYS A 27 -12.80 -40.48 16.10
N LYS A 28 -11.67 -41.10 16.49
CA LYS A 28 -10.32 -40.61 16.26
C LYS A 28 -10.07 -40.54 14.74
N VAL A 29 -10.15 -39.34 14.18
CA VAL A 29 -9.71 -39.07 12.83
C VAL A 29 -8.45 -38.22 12.99
N GLU A 30 -7.31 -38.75 12.57
CA GLU A 30 -6.05 -38.00 12.46
C GLU A 30 -6.21 -36.88 11.44
N GLU A 31 -6.17 -35.63 11.89
CA GLU A 31 -6.08 -34.49 11.02
C GLU A 31 -4.69 -34.48 10.34
N PRO A 32 -4.63 -34.34 9.02
CA PRO A 32 -3.38 -34.12 8.35
C PRO A 32 -2.89 -32.72 8.74
N LYS A 33 -1.83 -32.65 9.54
CA LYS A 33 -1.06 -31.43 9.81
C LYS A 33 -0.34 -31.00 8.54
N THR A 34 -1.05 -30.38 7.61
CA THR A 34 -0.41 -29.62 6.56
C THR A 34 0.07 -28.30 7.17
N LYS A 35 1.26 -28.32 7.75
CA LYS A 35 2.01 -27.09 7.97
C LYS A 35 2.40 -26.58 6.60
N THR A 36 1.60 -25.69 6.04
CA THR A 36 2.07 -24.82 4.97
C THR A 36 3.18 -23.99 5.59
N GLN A 37 4.43 -24.36 5.34
CA GLN A 37 5.57 -23.48 5.56
C GLN A 37 5.34 -22.33 4.58
N VAL A 38 4.88 -21.20 5.10
CA VAL A 38 5.04 -19.94 4.42
C VAL A 38 6.54 -19.70 4.41
N GLU A 39 7.21 -19.97 3.28
CA GLU A 39 8.56 -19.48 3.06
C GLU A 39 8.49 -17.97 3.24
N GLU A 40 9.09 -17.46 4.32
CA GLU A 40 9.33 -16.03 4.48
C GLU A 40 10.18 -15.61 3.27
N LYS A 41 9.55 -15.00 2.27
CA LYS A 41 10.27 -14.41 1.15
C LYS A 41 11.28 -13.44 1.73
N LYS A 42 12.57 -13.76 1.59
CA LYS A 42 13.65 -12.93 2.09
C LYS A 42 13.58 -11.57 1.44
N ILE A 43 13.31 -10.53 2.22
CA ILE A 43 13.23 -9.16 1.73
C ILE A 43 14.68 -8.69 1.49
N GLU A 44 15.04 -8.48 0.22
CA GLU A 44 16.38 -8.06 -0.20
C GLU A 44 16.32 -6.75 -0.97
N GLY A 45 17.36 -5.93 -0.82
CA GLY A 45 17.48 -4.66 -1.51
C GLY A 45 17.95 -3.54 -0.59
N GLU A 46 18.04 -2.33 -1.13
CA GLU A 46 18.51 -1.15 -0.39
C GLU A 46 17.65 -0.90 0.85
N TRP A 47 16.32 -0.89 0.69
CA TRP A 47 15.38 -0.62 1.77
C TRP A 47 15.27 -1.74 2.82
N ALA A 48 15.85 -2.92 2.56
CA ALA A 48 15.93 -4.01 3.53
C ALA A 48 17.05 -3.82 4.56
N LYS A 49 18.00 -2.90 4.32
CA LYS A 49 19.07 -2.55 5.27
C LYS A 49 18.50 -1.96 6.56
N ASN A 50 19.33 -1.88 7.59
CA ASN A 50 18.97 -1.15 8.81
C ASN A 50 19.46 0.28 8.66
N TYR A 51 18.59 1.22 8.95
CA TYR A 51 18.85 2.65 8.90
C TYR A 51 18.66 3.28 10.28
N SER A 52 19.48 4.27 10.59
CA SER A 52 19.29 5.14 11.75
C SER A 52 18.09 6.07 11.52
N LYS A 53 17.64 6.74 12.59
CA LYS A 53 16.56 7.73 12.50
C LYS A 53 16.94 8.88 11.57
N GLU A 54 18.18 9.35 11.64
CA GLU A 54 18.72 10.43 10.82
C GLU A 54 18.69 10.07 9.33
N GLU A 55 19.13 8.85 8.98
CA GLU A 55 19.10 8.36 7.61
C GLU A 55 17.69 8.23 7.07
N VAL A 56 16.76 7.61 7.83
CA VAL A 56 15.35 7.50 7.40
C VAL A 56 14.71 8.88 7.27
N THR A 57 15.03 9.83 8.18
CA THR A 57 14.52 11.21 8.08
C THR A 57 15.04 11.91 6.83
N LYS A 58 16.32 11.71 6.49
CA LYS A 58 16.92 12.25 5.26
C LYS A 58 16.20 11.70 4.02
N TYR A 59 16.06 10.37 3.92
CA TYR A 59 15.34 9.73 2.81
C TYR A 59 13.88 10.20 2.74
N ASN A 60 13.21 10.31 3.88
CA ASN A 60 11.85 10.85 3.91
C ASN A 60 11.76 12.24 3.27
N ASN A 61 12.68 13.14 3.60
CA ASN A 61 12.67 14.50 3.07
C ASN A 61 12.93 14.52 1.55
N GLU A 62 13.86 13.70 1.06
CA GLU A 62 14.17 13.57 -0.37
C GLU A 62 12.96 13.02 -1.14
N ILE A 63 12.31 11.95 -0.62
CA ILE A 63 11.12 11.36 -1.22
C ILE A 63 9.94 12.35 -1.19
N LEU A 64 9.71 13.00 -0.05
CA LEU A 64 8.63 13.97 0.10
C LEU A 64 8.75 15.11 -0.92
N THR A 65 9.96 15.63 -1.13
CA THR A 65 10.22 16.66 -2.15
C THR A 65 9.84 16.17 -3.55
N LYS A 66 10.30 14.97 -3.94
CA LYS A 66 9.95 14.37 -5.24
C LYS A 66 8.44 14.15 -5.40
N ILE A 67 7.77 13.65 -4.36
CA ILE A 67 6.31 13.45 -4.37
C ILE A 67 5.58 14.78 -4.52
N GLU A 68 6.02 15.84 -3.84
CA GLU A 68 5.45 17.19 -4.01
C GLU A 68 5.60 17.71 -5.44
N GLU A 69 6.81 17.60 -6.02
CA GLU A 69 7.09 18.00 -7.39
C GLU A 69 6.20 17.25 -8.39
N LEU A 70 6.06 15.91 -8.24
CA LEU A 70 5.16 15.11 -9.08
C LEU A 70 3.70 15.52 -8.92
N THR A 71 3.26 15.79 -7.69
CA THR A 71 1.89 16.22 -7.41
C THR A 71 1.57 17.55 -8.10
N GLN A 72 2.53 18.47 -8.11
CA GLN A 72 2.43 19.74 -8.85
C GLN A 72 2.44 19.54 -10.38
N ILE A 73 3.30 18.65 -10.89
CA ILE A 73 3.35 18.33 -12.34
C ILE A 73 2.01 17.72 -12.80
N PHE A 74 1.36 16.89 -11.95
CA PHE A 74 0.05 16.33 -12.25
C PHE A 74 -1.12 17.30 -11.97
N GLU A 75 -0.82 18.55 -11.58
CA GLU A 75 -1.82 19.59 -11.27
C GLU A 75 -2.84 19.16 -10.19
N LEU A 76 -2.38 18.38 -9.19
CA LEU A 76 -3.22 17.88 -8.11
C LEU A 76 -3.11 18.77 -6.88
N GLU A 77 -4.25 19.08 -6.27
CA GLU A 77 -4.30 19.74 -4.96
C GLU A 77 -3.88 18.75 -3.86
N TYR A 78 -3.09 19.21 -2.90
CA TYR A 78 -2.62 18.37 -1.79
C TYR A 78 -2.61 19.11 -0.47
N GLU A 79 -2.65 18.35 0.62
CA GLU A 79 -2.48 18.83 1.97
C GLU A 79 -1.32 18.13 2.67
N LYS A 80 -0.61 18.88 3.54
CA LYS A 80 0.37 18.31 4.48
C LYS A 80 -0.18 18.35 5.89
N LYS A 81 -0.03 17.27 6.64
CA LYS A 81 -0.53 17.13 8.00
C LYS A 81 0.45 16.39 8.90
N GLU A 82 0.45 16.76 10.17
CA GLU A 82 1.00 15.97 11.26
C GLU A 82 -0.14 15.42 12.11
N VAL A 83 -0.11 14.13 12.40
CA VAL A 83 -1.14 13.48 13.20
C VAL A 83 -0.49 12.53 14.20
N VAL A 84 -0.91 12.64 15.46
CA VAL A 84 -0.56 11.68 16.51
C VAL A 84 -1.80 10.88 16.85
N LYS A 85 -1.70 9.56 16.80
CA LYS A 85 -2.80 8.65 17.14
C LYS A 85 -2.29 7.35 17.73
N GLU A 86 -3.19 6.60 18.38
CA GLU A 86 -2.92 5.24 18.82
C GLU A 86 -3.25 4.26 17.69
N GLU A 87 -2.29 3.43 17.30
CA GLU A 87 -2.46 2.29 16.37
C GLU A 87 -2.02 1.01 17.07
N ASN A 88 -2.95 0.06 17.28
CA ASN A 88 -2.68 -1.23 17.94
C ASN A 88 -2.00 -1.10 19.33
N GLY A 89 -2.38 -0.07 20.12
CA GLY A 89 -1.83 0.18 21.44
C GLY A 89 -0.43 0.82 21.45
N GLU A 90 0.04 1.31 20.31
CA GLU A 90 1.30 2.04 20.16
C GLU A 90 1.03 3.46 19.66
N THR A 91 1.63 4.46 20.31
CA THR A 91 1.53 5.86 19.83
C THR A 91 2.26 5.98 18.50
N VAL A 92 1.59 6.50 17.47
CA VAL A 92 2.15 6.74 16.14
C VAL A 92 2.06 8.21 15.79
N ASN A 93 3.21 8.83 15.58
CA ASN A 93 3.34 10.16 15.02
C ASN A 93 3.56 10.03 13.50
N SER A 94 2.73 10.67 12.70
CA SER A 94 2.77 10.59 11.24
C SER A 94 2.82 11.97 10.61
N ASN A 95 3.85 12.23 9.81
CA ASN A 95 3.92 13.35 8.88
C ASN A 95 3.54 12.82 7.51
N TYR A 96 2.58 13.46 6.86
CA TYR A 96 2.13 12.99 5.56
C TYR A 96 1.71 14.09 4.61
N ILE A 97 1.81 13.80 3.32
CA ILE A 97 1.19 14.49 2.20
C ILE A 97 0.03 13.65 1.69
N TYR A 98 -1.07 14.30 1.35
CA TYR A 98 -2.30 13.65 0.95
C TYR A 98 -2.96 14.37 -0.21
N VAL A 99 -3.41 13.60 -1.20
CA VAL A 99 -4.21 14.02 -2.34
C VAL A 99 -5.55 13.30 -2.28
N ASP A 100 -6.63 14.03 -2.53
CA ASP A 100 -7.98 13.49 -2.66
C ASP A 100 -8.62 14.09 -3.91
N ASN A 101 -8.72 13.30 -4.97
CA ASN A 101 -9.37 13.69 -6.21
C ASN A 101 -10.83 13.26 -6.15
N LEU A 102 -11.72 14.19 -5.86
CA LEU A 102 -13.14 13.91 -5.65
C LEU A 102 -13.89 13.40 -6.90
N ASN A 103 -13.33 13.60 -8.09
CA ASN A 103 -13.93 13.20 -9.35
C ASN A 103 -12.86 12.61 -10.29
N PRO A 104 -12.28 11.45 -9.94
CA PRO A 104 -11.26 10.86 -10.78
C PRO A 104 -11.83 10.36 -12.11
N GLU A 105 -11.20 10.76 -13.20
CA GLU A 105 -11.47 10.18 -14.50
C GLU A 105 -10.97 8.71 -14.55
N PRO A 106 -11.49 7.91 -15.48
CA PRO A 106 -10.94 6.57 -15.73
C PRO A 106 -9.44 6.61 -16.02
N ASN A 107 -8.70 5.66 -15.48
CA ASN A 107 -7.24 5.58 -15.53
C ASN A 107 -6.51 6.81 -14.95
N ARG A 108 -7.09 7.40 -13.89
CA ARG A 108 -6.50 8.51 -13.15
C ARG A 108 -6.41 8.21 -11.66
N LEU A 109 -5.53 8.95 -11.00
CA LEU A 109 -5.35 8.91 -9.55
C LEU A 109 -6.64 9.39 -8.86
N GLU A 110 -7.14 8.58 -7.92
CA GLU A 110 -8.26 8.91 -7.03
C GLU A 110 -7.74 9.53 -5.73
N SER A 111 -6.74 8.90 -5.13
CA SER A 111 -6.13 9.39 -3.90
C SER A 111 -4.66 8.98 -3.80
N MET A 112 -3.89 9.77 -3.08
CA MET A 112 -2.50 9.43 -2.75
C MET A 112 -2.21 9.86 -1.31
N ASP A 113 -1.41 9.05 -0.63
CA ASP A 113 -1.01 9.28 0.76
C ASP A 113 0.42 8.74 0.94
N TYR A 114 1.38 9.65 1.17
CA TYR A 114 2.74 9.28 1.55
C TYR A 114 2.99 9.70 2.98
N ARG A 115 3.48 8.76 3.81
CA ARG A 115 3.68 8.95 5.25
C ARG A 115 5.05 8.52 5.72
N PHE A 116 5.62 9.35 6.59
CA PHE A 116 6.65 8.92 7.52
C PHE A 116 5.97 8.68 8.89
N LYS A 117 5.94 7.43 9.32
CA LYS A 117 5.41 7.01 10.62
C LYS A 117 6.54 6.80 11.60
N ILE A 118 6.42 7.40 12.79
CA ILE A 118 7.32 7.19 13.93
C ILE A 118 6.51 6.56 15.06
N TYR A 119 6.96 5.41 15.52
CA TYR A 119 6.27 4.58 16.51
C TYR A 119 6.91 4.66 17.88
N GLY A 120 6.06 4.51 18.90
CA GLY A 120 6.40 4.53 20.31
C GLY A 120 6.54 5.93 20.90
N SER A 121 6.27 6.05 22.19
CA SER A 121 6.47 7.29 22.94
C SER A 121 7.95 7.73 22.97
N ASP A 122 8.87 6.77 22.80
CA ASP A 122 10.33 6.98 22.72
C ASP A 122 10.84 7.19 21.29
N MET A 123 9.94 7.21 20.31
CA MET A 123 10.26 7.41 18.87
C MET A 123 11.31 6.44 18.35
N SER A 124 11.30 5.21 18.84
CA SER A 124 12.36 4.22 18.62
C SER A 124 12.26 3.45 17.31
N LYS A 125 11.17 3.60 16.55
CA LYS A 125 10.98 2.91 15.27
C LYS A 125 10.39 3.85 14.23
N GLY A 126 10.67 3.56 12.95
CA GLY A 126 10.10 4.32 11.83
C GLY A 126 9.75 3.48 10.63
N GLN A 127 8.83 3.98 9.81
CA GLN A 127 8.39 3.34 8.58
C GLN A 127 7.96 4.39 7.55
N LEU A 128 8.33 4.18 6.28
CA LEU A 128 7.84 4.96 5.16
C LEU A 128 6.74 4.15 4.44
N VAL A 129 5.64 4.80 4.09
CA VAL A 129 4.49 4.17 3.44
C VAL A 129 3.95 5.10 2.36
N LEU A 130 3.81 4.58 1.15
CA LEU A 130 3.08 5.21 0.05
C LEU A 130 1.83 4.37 -0.24
N ARG A 131 0.69 5.03 -0.41
CA ARG A 131 -0.57 4.41 -0.84
C ARG A 131 -1.18 5.24 -1.93
N ILE A 132 -1.72 4.58 -2.94
CA ILE A 132 -2.39 5.22 -4.06
C ILE A 132 -3.68 4.45 -4.36
N GLY A 133 -4.79 5.17 -4.42
CA GLY A 133 -6.03 4.72 -5.03
C GLY A 133 -6.07 5.20 -6.48
N PHE A 134 -6.33 4.29 -7.40
CA PHE A 134 -6.34 4.57 -8.84
C PHE A 134 -7.62 4.00 -9.46
N ASN A 135 -8.32 4.83 -10.22
CA ASN A 135 -9.57 4.45 -10.87
C ASN A 135 -9.28 3.72 -12.19
N LEU A 136 -9.46 2.40 -12.22
CA LEU A 136 -9.21 1.56 -13.40
C LEU A 136 -10.37 1.62 -14.39
N ASP A 137 -10.07 1.88 -15.66
CA ASP A 137 -10.98 1.60 -16.78
C ASP A 137 -10.85 0.14 -17.23
N LYS A 138 -11.49 -0.77 -16.49
CA LYS A 138 -11.48 -2.19 -16.82
C LYS A 138 -12.05 -2.50 -18.20
N LYS A 139 -12.94 -1.65 -18.72
CA LYS A 139 -13.53 -1.85 -20.05
C LYS A 139 -12.46 -1.63 -21.11
N THR A 140 -11.77 -0.51 -21.08
CA THR A 140 -10.69 -0.21 -22.02
C THR A 140 -9.56 -1.24 -21.91
N ILE A 141 -9.15 -1.63 -20.69
CA ILE A 141 -8.13 -2.68 -20.49
C ILE A 141 -8.52 -4.00 -21.18
N LYS A 142 -9.79 -4.40 -21.11
CA LYS A 142 -10.29 -5.61 -21.77
C LYS A 142 -10.35 -5.48 -23.29
N GLU A 143 -10.76 -4.33 -23.80
CA GLU A 143 -10.88 -4.02 -25.22
C GLU A 143 -9.48 -3.95 -25.90
N ASP A 144 -8.52 -3.31 -25.23
CA ASP A 144 -7.15 -3.15 -25.73
C ASP A 144 -6.30 -4.42 -25.55
N GLY A 145 -6.75 -5.36 -24.70
CA GLY A 145 -6.03 -6.60 -24.43
C GLY A 145 -4.75 -6.41 -23.62
N SER A 146 -4.56 -5.23 -22.99
CA SER A 146 -3.34 -4.89 -22.25
C SER A 146 -3.58 -3.82 -21.19
N PHE A 147 -2.64 -3.74 -20.25
CA PHE A 147 -2.51 -2.64 -19.29
C PHE A 147 -1.05 -2.18 -19.28
N ASP A 148 -0.81 -0.89 -19.29
CA ASP A 148 0.53 -0.32 -19.16
C ASP A 148 0.68 0.46 -17.85
N PHE A 149 1.32 -0.18 -16.88
CA PHE A 149 1.58 0.42 -15.57
C PHE A 149 2.50 1.65 -15.67
N LYS A 150 3.45 1.64 -16.63
CA LYS A 150 4.42 2.72 -16.81
C LYS A 150 3.74 4.04 -17.18
N GLU A 151 2.64 4.00 -17.91
CA GLU A 151 1.88 5.16 -18.32
C GLU A 151 0.96 5.73 -17.21
N THR A 152 0.99 5.12 -16.01
CA THR A 152 0.20 5.60 -14.87
C THR A 152 1.00 6.53 -13.97
N SER A 153 0.31 7.45 -13.28
CA SER A 153 0.92 8.24 -12.20
C SER A 153 1.49 7.39 -11.06
N ILE A 154 0.98 6.15 -10.89
CA ILE A 154 1.48 5.20 -9.88
C ILE A 154 2.97 4.91 -10.12
N ALA A 155 3.36 4.67 -11.38
CA ALA A 155 4.76 4.40 -11.72
C ALA A 155 5.68 5.53 -11.26
N SER A 156 5.34 6.78 -11.57
CA SER A 156 6.13 7.96 -11.18
C SER A 156 6.28 8.10 -9.66
N TYR A 157 5.18 7.94 -8.91
CA TYR A 157 5.26 7.97 -7.44
C TYR A 157 6.04 6.77 -6.87
N SER A 158 5.91 5.59 -7.50
CA SER A 158 6.71 4.42 -7.13
C SER A 158 8.20 4.67 -7.34
N GLU A 159 8.60 5.21 -8.48
CA GLU A 159 9.99 5.58 -8.78
C GLU A 159 10.52 6.62 -7.80
N ALA A 160 9.73 7.64 -7.45
CA ALA A 160 10.12 8.64 -6.46
C ALA A 160 10.44 8.03 -5.08
N MET A 161 9.67 7.00 -4.65
CA MET A 161 9.88 6.33 -3.37
C MET A 161 10.99 5.28 -3.42
N THR A 162 11.10 4.52 -4.51
CA THR A 162 12.02 3.37 -4.60
C THR A 162 13.42 3.76 -5.03
N GLY A 163 13.54 4.85 -5.80
CA GLY A 163 14.76 5.22 -6.53
C GLY A 163 15.08 4.25 -7.67
N VAL A 164 14.16 3.39 -8.08
CA VAL A 164 14.33 2.46 -9.20
C VAL A 164 13.76 3.10 -10.45
N GLU A 165 14.65 3.59 -11.30
CA GLU A 165 14.35 4.08 -12.64
C GLU A 165 14.34 2.87 -13.61
N ASP A 166 13.67 3.01 -14.74
CA ASP A 166 13.64 2.00 -15.83
C ASP A 166 13.22 0.58 -15.39
N ARG A 167 12.28 0.48 -14.46
CA ARG A 167 11.70 -0.80 -14.05
C ARG A 167 11.03 -1.49 -15.24
N ASP A 168 11.28 -2.80 -15.39
CA ASP A 168 10.51 -3.66 -16.30
C ASP A 168 9.14 -3.98 -15.67
N TYR A 169 8.08 -3.48 -16.29
CA TYR A 169 6.70 -3.71 -15.86
C TYR A 169 5.99 -4.86 -16.59
N THR A 170 6.67 -5.59 -17.48
CA THR A 170 6.05 -6.61 -18.35
C THR A 170 5.25 -7.65 -17.57
N GLU A 171 5.84 -8.24 -16.54
CA GLU A 171 5.15 -9.24 -15.71
C GLU A 171 4.02 -8.62 -14.87
N LEU A 172 4.23 -7.43 -14.32
CA LEU A 172 3.21 -6.71 -13.55
C LEU A 172 2.00 -6.35 -14.41
N ASN A 173 2.24 -5.84 -15.62
CA ASN A 173 1.21 -5.51 -16.60
C ASN A 173 0.36 -6.74 -16.92
N LYS A 174 1.03 -7.88 -17.17
CA LYS A 174 0.35 -9.15 -17.41
C LYS A 174 -0.50 -9.59 -16.22
N GLN A 175 0.02 -9.54 -14.99
CA GLN A 175 -0.71 -9.95 -13.79
C GLN A 175 -1.95 -9.06 -13.55
N ILE A 176 -1.83 -7.75 -13.73
CA ILE A 176 -2.97 -6.81 -13.62
C ILE A 176 -4.03 -7.14 -14.68
N TYR A 177 -3.61 -7.33 -15.94
CA TYR A 177 -4.50 -7.72 -17.03
C TYR A 177 -5.21 -9.05 -16.74
N ASP A 178 -4.50 -10.07 -16.27
CA ASP A 178 -5.07 -11.37 -15.92
C ASP A 178 -6.13 -11.26 -14.81
N ILE A 179 -5.88 -10.43 -13.79
CA ILE A 179 -6.86 -10.15 -12.72
C ILE A 179 -8.10 -9.47 -13.28
N VAL A 180 -7.93 -8.42 -14.09
CA VAL A 180 -9.05 -7.68 -14.70
C VAL A 180 -9.90 -8.57 -15.59
N ASN A 181 -9.30 -9.52 -16.29
CA ASN A 181 -9.97 -10.48 -17.17
C ASN A 181 -10.53 -11.71 -16.46
N SER A 182 -10.18 -11.94 -15.20
CA SER A 182 -10.73 -13.09 -14.44
C SER A 182 -12.24 -12.94 -14.19
N ASP A 183 -12.92 -14.05 -13.93
CA ASP A 183 -14.36 -14.06 -13.65
C ASP A 183 -14.75 -13.16 -12.47
N LYS A 184 -13.90 -13.09 -11.45
CA LYS A 184 -14.13 -12.23 -10.27
C LYS A 184 -13.70 -10.79 -10.51
N SER A 185 -12.75 -10.56 -11.42
CA SER A 185 -12.10 -9.25 -11.65
C SER A 185 -11.55 -8.62 -10.35
N GLU A 186 -11.10 -9.46 -9.42
CA GLU A 186 -10.52 -9.09 -8.14
C GLU A 186 -9.26 -9.92 -7.87
N GLY A 187 -8.24 -9.32 -7.24
CA GLY A 187 -7.02 -10.03 -6.89
C GLY A 187 -5.99 -9.15 -6.19
N THR A 188 -4.94 -9.80 -5.72
CA THR A 188 -3.81 -9.12 -5.05
C THR A 188 -2.50 -9.67 -5.60
N ILE A 189 -1.55 -8.76 -5.83
CA ILE A 189 -0.18 -9.03 -6.26
C ILE A 189 0.73 -8.53 -5.13
N GLU A 190 1.72 -9.32 -4.75
CA GLU A 190 2.73 -8.95 -3.76
C GLU A 190 4.13 -9.17 -4.33
N ASN A 191 4.96 -8.12 -4.29
CA ASN A 191 6.33 -8.14 -4.75
C ASN A 191 7.28 -7.58 -3.70
N ASN A 192 8.57 -7.92 -3.86
CA ASN A 192 9.67 -7.21 -3.22
C ASN A 192 10.30 -6.27 -4.25
N LEU A 193 10.24 -4.98 -3.99
CA LEU A 193 10.81 -3.97 -4.87
C LEU A 193 11.95 -3.23 -4.15
N ASN A 194 13.18 -3.66 -4.42
CA ASN A 194 14.38 -3.09 -3.80
C ASN A 194 14.36 -3.05 -2.27
N GLY A 195 13.72 -4.05 -1.63
CA GLY A 195 13.57 -4.14 -0.18
C GLY A 195 12.31 -3.49 0.39
N LEU A 196 11.44 -2.93 -0.45
CA LEU A 196 10.09 -2.50 -0.11
C LEU A 196 9.09 -3.63 -0.36
N LEU A 197 8.09 -3.75 0.49
CA LEU A 197 6.92 -4.56 0.19
C LEU A 197 5.98 -3.77 -0.72
N GLU A 198 5.80 -4.27 -1.95
CA GLU A 198 4.84 -3.76 -2.91
C GLU A 198 3.58 -4.64 -2.86
N THR A 199 2.43 -4.01 -2.66
CA THR A 199 1.13 -4.69 -2.69
C THR A 199 0.20 -3.96 -3.65
N ILE A 200 -0.39 -4.68 -4.59
CA ILE A 200 -1.38 -4.16 -5.54
C ILE A 200 -2.64 -4.97 -5.34
N SER A 201 -3.73 -4.33 -4.95
CA SER A 201 -5.03 -4.98 -4.78
C SER A 201 -6.03 -4.35 -5.74
N ILE A 202 -6.71 -5.17 -6.52
CA ILE A 202 -7.74 -4.75 -7.46
C ILE A 202 -9.08 -5.27 -6.96
N LYS A 203 -10.02 -4.35 -6.79
CA LYS A 203 -11.41 -4.66 -6.46
C LYS A 203 -12.33 -3.63 -7.08
N ASP A 204 -13.45 -4.07 -7.62
CA ASP A 204 -14.36 -3.23 -8.42
C ASP A 204 -13.57 -2.50 -9.52
N ASN A 205 -13.65 -1.18 -9.62
CA ASN A 205 -12.84 -0.38 -10.54
C ASN A 205 -11.65 0.30 -9.85
N ILE A 206 -11.28 -0.12 -8.66
CA ILE A 206 -10.20 0.49 -7.90
C ILE A 206 -8.97 -0.43 -7.88
N LEU A 207 -7.82 0.13 -8.23
CA LEU A 207 -6.51 -0.43 -7.95
C LEU A 207 -5.94 0.31 -6.73
N LEU A 208 -5.71 -0.43 -5.66
CA LEU A 208 -5.00 0.06 -4.49
C LEU A 208 -3.54 -0.37 -4.59
N TYR A 209 -2.66 0.60 -4.73
CA TYR A 209 -1.22 0.41 -4.74
C TYR A 209 -0.64 0.80 -3.38
N LYS A 210 0.25 -0.02 -2.85
CA LYS A 210 0.95 0.25 -1.60
C LYS A 210 2.42 -0.12 -1.72
N LEU A 211 3.30 0.79 -1.29
CA LEU A 211 4.70 0.51 -1.00
C LEU A 211 4.98 0.80 0.46
N GLU A 212 5.68 -0.09 1.13
CA GLU A 212 6.10 0.16 2.49
C GLU A 212 7.49 -0.42 2.79
N THR A 213 8.26 0.31 3.59
CA THR A 213 9.49 -0.23 4.17
C THR A 213 9.14 -1.19 5.31
N LYS A 214 10.09 -2.02 5.71
CA LYS A 214 10.02 -2.61 7.05
C LYS A 214 9.95 -1.51 8.12
N LYS A 215 9.54 -1.87 9.32
CA LYS A 215 9.74 -1.00 10.49
C LYS A 215 11.23 -1.03 10.86
N TYR A 216 11.91 0.11 10.74
CA TYR A 216 13.28 0.29 11.20
C TYR A 216 13.32 0.43 12.71
N ASP A 217 14.31 -0.18 13.35
CA ASP A 217 14.57 -0.02 14.78
C ASP A 217 15.70 1.00 14.96
N PHE A 218 15.40 2.15 15.57
CA PHE A 218 16.30 3.28 15.76
C PHE A 218 17.16 3.19 17.03
N LYS A 219 16.99 2.14 17.83
CA LYS A 219 17.66 1.99 19.14
C LYS A 219 19.09 1.46 19.06
N LYS A 220 19.70 1.47 17.89
CA LYS A 220 21.06 0.96 17.73
C LYS A 220 22.04 2.04 17.35
#